data_76317432811e7cda4ae859d92d3d2564
#
_entry.id   76317432811e7cda4ae859d92d3d2564
#
_cell.length_a   1.000
_cell.length_b   1.000
_cell.length_c   1.000
_cell.angle_alpha   90.00
_cell.angle_beta   90.00
_cell.angle_gamma   90.00
#
_symmetry.space_group_name_H-M   'P 1'
#
loop_
_entity.id
_entity.type
_entity.pdbx_description
1 polymer ?
#
loop_
_entity_poly.entity_id
_entity_poly.type
_entity_poly.pdbx_seq_one_letter_code
_entity_poly.pdbx_strand_id
1 'polypeptide(L)'
;MVRGALAALLAFEPDLEVVAQVASGDEVVAVAQEAQPDVALLDIEMPGIDGIEAAARLRRALPDCRILILTTFGRPAYLRRAMEAGASGFLVKDAPAERLANAIRRAATGERIVDAELAAAALQDAESPLTPREREVLEAGAGGSPVSEIAPRLHLSEGTVRNYLSTAIGKTGARNRTEAWRIARERGWL
;
A
#
# COMPACT_ATOMS: atom_id res chain seq x y z
N MET A 1 14.53 -4.01 12.64
CA MET A 1 15.92 -3.65 12.26
C MET A 1 15.98 -2.50 11.23
N VAL A 2 15.24 -2.52 10.14
CA VAL A 2 15.29 -1.47 9.09
C VAL A 2 14.96 -0.07 9.63
N ARG A 3 13.91 0.08 10.47
CA ARG A 3 13.48 1.38 11.03
C ARG A 3 14.60 2.09 11.80
N GLY A 4 15.28 1.39 12.73
CA GLY A 4 16.36 1.99 13.50
C GLY A 4 17.58 2.37 12.64
N ALA A 5 17.88 1.58 11.61
CA ALA A 5 18.95 1.91 10.67
C ALA A 5 18.60 3.18 9.85
N LEU A 6 17.37 3.30 9.37
CA LEU A 6 16.92 4.50 8.66
C LEU A 6 16.95 5.74 9.55
N ALA A 7 16.47 5.62 10.79
CA ALA A 7 16.53 6.73 11.76
C ALA A 7 17.97 7.16 12.05
N ALA A 8 18.88 6.21 12.22
CA ALA A 8 20.30 6.50 12.42
C ALA A 8 20.95 7.16 11.20
N LEU A 9 20.61 6.73 9.99
CA LEU A 9 21.10 7.35 8.74
C LEU A 9 20.60 8.78 8.59
N LEU A 10 19.31 9.03 8.85
CA LEU A 10 18.75 10.37 8.75
C LEU A 10 19.28 11.32 9.83
N ALA A 11 19.69 10.81 10.99
CA ALA A 11 20.32 11.61 12.04
C ALA A 11 21.71 12.19 11.66
N PHE A 12 22.33 11.72 10.58
CA PHE A 12 23.55 12.34 10.03
C PHE A 12 23.27 13.56 9.16
N GLU A 13 22.03 13.77 8.75
CA GLU A 13 21.63 14.92 7.94
C GLU A 13 21.34 16.11 8.86
N PRO A 14 22.09 17.23 8.78
CA PRO A 14 22.02 18.32 9.76
C PRO A 14 20.70 19.11 9.73
N ASP A 15 19.90 18.96 8.68
CA ASP A 15 18.63 19.64 8.45
C ASP A 15 17.42 18.71 8.62
N LEU A 16 17.64 17.46 9.03
CA LEU A 16 16.57 16.48 9.27
C LEU A 16 16.58 16.02 10.74
N GLU A 17 15.42 16.04 11.36
CA GLU A 17 15.23 15.54 12.71
C GLU A 17 14.21 14.40 12.73
N VAL A 18 14.54 13.28 13.36
CA VAL A 18 13.63 12.16 13.56
C VAL A 18 12.85 12.39 14.85
N VAL A 19 11.69 13.02 14.75
CA VAL A 19 10.86 13.41 15.90
C VAL A 19 10.09 12.26 16.55
N ALA A 20 9.82 11.19 15.80
CA ALA A 20 9.12 10.01 16.33
C ALA A 20 9.41 8.73 15.54
N GLN A 21 9.20 7.59 16.16
CA GLN A 21 9.25 6.26 15.53
C GLN A 21 8.14 5.38 16.08
N VAL A 22 7.43 4.66 15.20
CA VAL A 22 6.38 3.70 15.54
C VAL A 22 6.69 2.31 15.03
N ALA A 23 6.12 1.29 15.65
CA ALA A 23 6.33 -0.10 15.28
C ALA A 23 5.17 -0.70 14.49
N SER A 24 3.99 -0.08 14.58
CA SER A 24 2.72 -0.57 14.04
C SER A 24 2.01 0.56 13.30
N GLY A 25 1.26 0.21 12.26
CA GLY A 25 0.42 1.17 11.54
C GLY A 25 -0.68 1.79 12.39
N ASP A 26 -1.16 1.07 13.41
CA ASP A 26 -2.19 1.55 14.33
C ASP A 26 -1.74 2.73 15.20
N GLU A 27 -0.43 2.85 15.46
CA GLU A 27 0.16 3.91 16.27
C GLU A 27 0.42 5.21 15.48
N VAL A 28 0.47 5.13 14.15
CA VAL A 28 0.92 6.22 13.28
C VAL A 28 0.19 7.52 13.54
N VAL A 29 -1.15 7.49 13.56
CA VAL A 29 -1.95 8.73 13.68
C VAL A 29 -1.76 9.39 15.04
N ALA A 30 -1.84 8.61 16.12
CA ALA A 30 -1.74 9.15 17.48
C ALA A 30 -0.36 9.81 17.70
N VAL A 31 0.71 9.09 17.34
CA VAL A 31 2.08 9.60 17.51
C VAL A 31 2.37 10.79 16.60
N ALA A 32 1.85 10.79 15.36
CA ALA A 32 2.02 11.92 14.45
C ALA A 32 1.26 13.17 14.94
N GLN A 33 0.09 13.01 15.56
CA GLN A 33 -0.64 14.14 16.16
C GLN A 33 0.11 14.80 17.32
N GLU A 34 0.87 14.01 18.09
CA GLU A 34 1.71 14.55 19.18
C GLU A 34 3.00 15.18 18.64
N ALA A 35 3.68 14.50 17.72
CA ALA A 35 4.99 14.91 17.21
C ALA A 35 4.92 15.98 16.11
N GLN A 36 3.78 16.16 15.44
CA GLN A 36 3.55 17.13 14.35
C GLN A 36 4.64 17.11 13.26
N PRO A 37 4.95 15.95 12.63
CA PRO A 37 6.01 15.86 11.67
C PRO A 37 5.64 16.55 10.34
N ASP A 38 6.61 17.19 9.70
CA ASP A 38 6.45 17.71 8.33
C ASP A 38 6.33 16.58 7.30
N VAL A 39 7.08 15.48 7.54
CA VAL A 39 7.14 14.32 6.65
C VAL A 39 7.04 13.02 7.45
N ALA A 40 6.16 12.12 7.04
CA ALA A 40 6.05 10.76 7.57
C ALA A 40 6.59 9.75 6.56
N LEU A 41 7.50 8.88 7.00
CA LEU A 41 7.98 7.73 6.22
C LEU A 41 7.24 6.49 6.69
N LEU A 42 6.47 5.86 5.83
CA LEU A 42 5.67 4.69 6.16
C LEU A 42 6.07 3.49 5.30
N ASP A 43 6.38 2.38 5.96
CA ASP A 43 6.55 1.09 5.28
C ASP A 43 5.18 0.54 4.89
N ILE A 44 5.08 -0.12 3.74
CA ILE A 44 3.85 -0.84 3.37
C ILE A 44 3.63 -2.02 4.33
N GLU A 45 4.70 -2.78 4.60
CA GLU A 45 4.62 -3.99 5.43
C GLU A 45 4.82 -3.65 6.90
N MET A 46 3.77 -3.18 7.56
CA MET A 46 3.75 -2.91 9.00
C MET A 46 2.79 -3.86 9.75
N PRO A 47 3.08 -4.19 11.02
CA PRO A 47 2.12 -4.83 11.90
C PRO A 47 0.86 -3.98 12.10
N GLY A 48 -0.28 -4.61 12.39
CA GLY A 48 -1.56 -3.94 12.50
C GLY A 48 -2.12 -3.58 11.13
N ILE A 49 -2.49 -2.33 10.93
CA ILE A 49 -2.88 -1.84 9.60
C ILE A 49 -1.65 -1.64 8.71
N ASP A 50 -1.80 -1.86 7.41
CA ASP A 50 -0.72 -1.64 6.45
C ASP A 50 -0.40 -0.14 6.29
N GLY A 51 0.78 0.15 5.73
CA GLY A 51 1.24 1.54 5.58
C GLY A 51 0.39 2.39 4.64
N ILE A 52 -0.33 1.80 3.72
CA ILE A 52 -1.24 2.52 2.81
C ILE A 52 -2.51 2.94 3.55
N GLU A 53 -3.07 2.05 4.37
CA GLU A 53 -4.21 2.39 5.23
C GLU A 53 -3.79 3.42 6.30
N ALA A 54 -2.60 3.26 6.90
CA ALA A 54 -2.04 4.25 7.84
C ALA A 54 -1.88 5.62 7.16
N ALA A 55 -1.40 5.66 5.91
CA ALA A 55 -1.29 6.90 5.12
C ALA A 55 -2.65 7.56 4.90
N ALA A 56 -3.67 6.78 4.53
CA ALA A 56 -5.02 7.31 4.33
C ALA A 56 -5.63 7.91 5.62
N ARG A 57 -5.36 7.28 6.78
CA ARG A 57 -5.80 7.80 8.08
C ARG A 57 -5.01 9.06 8.48
N LEU A 58 -3.69 9.02 8.31
CA LEU A 58 -2.81 10.15 8.62
C LEU A 58 -3.14 11.37 7.76
N ARG A 59 -3.38 11.18 6.46
CA ARG A 59 -3.76 12.26 5.55
C ARG A 59 -5.03 13.00 5.97
N ARG A 60 -5.99 12.29 6.57
CA ARG A 60 -7.22 12.87 7.11
C ARG A 60 -7.00 13.60 8.44
N ALA A 61 -6.11 13.05 9.27
CA ALA A 61 -5.84 13.58 10.61
C ALA A 61 -4.89 14.79 10.58
N LEU A 62 -3.87 14.77 9.70
CA LEU A 62 -2.84 15.79 9.53
C LEU A 62 -2.64 16.11 8.03
N PRO A 63 -3.49 16.96 7.45
CA PRO A 63 -3.45 17.27 6.00
C PRO A 63 -2.15 17.92 5.53
N ASP A 64 -1.41 18.60 6.40
CA ASP A 64 -0.17 19.27 6.06
C ASP A 64 1.05 18.33 6.09
N CYS A 65 0.98 17.22 6.82
CA CYS A 65 2.03 16.21 6.84
C CYS A 65 2.18 15.55 5.47
N ARG A 66 3.39 15.55 4.94
CA ARG A 66 3.73 14.87 3.68
C ARG A 66 4.02 13.39 3.96
N ILE A 67 3.48 12.52 3.13
CA ILE A 67 3.57 11.08 3.37
C ILE A 67 4.39 10.43 2.26
N LEU A 68 5.52 9.82 2.62
CA LEU A 68 6.35 9.01 1.73
C LEU A 68 6.19 7.55 2.08
N ILE A 69 5.75 6.75 1.12
CA ILE A 69 5.67 5.30 1.25
C ILE A 69 7.01 4.68 0.89
N LEU A 70 7.50 3.80 1.75
CA LEU A 70 8.68 2.98 1.52
C LEU A 70 8.27 1.54 1.26
N THR A 71 8.89 0.89 0.27
CA THR A 71 8.61 -0.50 -0.07
C THR A 71 9.88 -1.27 -0.41
N THR A 72 9.91 -2.57 -0.16
CA THR A 72 10.97 -3.46 -0.65
C THR A 72 10.84 -3.76 -2.13
N PHE A 73 9.62 -3.68 -2.68
CA PHE A 73 9.34 -3.97 -4.09
C PHE A 73 8.51 -2.86 -4.71
N GLY A 74 9.04 -2.22 -5.74
CA GLY A 74 8.35 -1.20 -6.53
C GLY A 74 7.23 -1.79 -7.40
N ARG A 75 6.15 -2.30 -6.78
CA ARG A 75 5.01 -2.84 -7.53
C ARG A 75 4.08 -1.72 -7.97
N PRO A 76 3.71 -1.65 -9.25
CA PRO A 76 2.83 -0.60 -9.78
C PRO A 76 1.50 -0.45 -9.04
N ALA A 77 0.95 -1.55 -8.58
CA ALA A 77 -0.29 -1.60 -7.81
C ALA A 77 -0.22 -0.87 -6.47
N TYR A 78 0.89 -1.02 -5.76
CA TYR A 78 1.11 -0.32 -4.50
C TYR A 78 1.29 1.18 -4.71
N LEU A 79 1.95 1.59 -5.81
CA LEU A 79 2.07 3.00 -6.15
C LEU A 79 0.68 3.64 -6.32
N ARG A 80 -0.21 3.04 -7.12
CA ARG A 80 -1.55 3.58 -7.32
C ARG A 80 -2.33 3.70 -6.01
N ARG A 81 -2.40 2.63 -5.21
CA ARG A 81 -3.06 2.63 -3.90
C ARG A 81 -2.47 3.68 -2.96
N ALA A 82 -1.16 3.82 -2.92
CA ALA A 82 -0.48 4.82 -2.10
C ALA A 82 -0.86 6.25 -2.53
N MET A 83 -0.89 6.53 -3.83
CA MET A 83 -1.27 7.84 -4.35
C MET A 83 -2.75 8.15 -4.11
N GLU A 84 -3.64 7.17 -4.23
CA GLU A 84 -5.07 7.28 -3.89
C GLU A 84 -5.28 7.53 -2.38
N ALA A 85 -4.44 6.93 -1.53
CA ALA A 85 -4.41 7.17 -0.08
C ALA A 85 -3.86 8.56 0.30
N GLY A 86 -3.37 9.34 -0.69
CA GLY A 86 -2.88 10.71 -0.49
C GLY A 86 -1.38 10.79 -0.18
N ALA A 87 -0.60 9.75 -0.50
CA ALA A 87 0.85 9.82 -0.39
C ALA A 87 1.43 10.91 -1.31
N SER A 88 2.44 11.61 -0.80
CA SER A 88 3.24 12.60 -1.53
C SER A 88 4.35 11.95 -2.34
N GLY A 89 4.73 10.72 -2.02
CA GLY A 89 5.73 9.98 -2.76
C GLY A 89 5.81 8.51 -2.43
N PHE A 90 6.56 7.80 -3.29
CA PHE A 90 6.72 6.36 -3.23
C PHE A 90 8.17 6.01 -3.60
N LEU A 91 8.87 5.33 -2.70
CA LEU A 91 10.29 5.02 -2.80
C LEU A 91 10.57 3.56 -2.53
N VAL A 92 11.58 3.01 -3.19
CA VAL A 92 12.07 1.66 -2.93
C VAL A 92 13.15 1.72 -1.84
N LYS A 93 13.11 0.80 -0.88
CA LYS A 93 14.00 0.78 0.31
C LYS A 93 15.47 0.50 0.00
N ASP A 94 15.79 -0.02 -1.16
CA ASP A 94 17.15 -0.29 -1.64
C ASP A 94 17.85 0.96 -2.22
N ALA A 95 17.13 2.10 -2.27
CA ALA A 95 17.72 3.36 -2.67
C ALA A 95 18.80 3.82 -1.67
N PRO A 96 19.90 4.44 -2.15
CA PRO A 96 20.91 5.04 -1.29
C PRO A 96 20.31 6.03 -0.28
N ALA A 97 20.90 6.12 0.93
CA ALA A 97 20.42 7.01 2.00
C ALA A 97 20.31 8.49 1.57
N GLU A 98 21.26 8.95 0.76
CA GLU A 98 21.24 10.30 0.17
C GLU A 98 20.00 10.55 -0.69
N ARG A 99 19.54 9.54 -1.43
CA ARG A 99 18.33 9.63 -2.24
C ARG A 99 17.08 9.74 -1.36
N LEU A 100 17.05 9.04 -0.23
CA LEU A 100 15.96 9.15 0.73
C LEU A 100 15.93 10.54 1.38
N ALA A 101 17.07 11.05 1.87
CA ALA A 101 17.16 12.38 2.46
C ALA A 101 16.71 13.47 1.47
N ASN A 102 17.16 13.37 0.22
CA ASN A 102 16.74 14.29 -0.84
C ASN A 102 15.24 14.21 -1.14
N ALA A 103 14.67 13.00 -1.13
CA ALA A 103 13.23 12.80 -1.31
C ALA A 103 12.42 13.43 -0.17
N ILE A 104 12.90 13.32 1.08
CA ILE A 104 12.26 13.98 2.24
C ILE A 104 12.25 15.49 2.06
N ARG A 105 13.39 16.11 1.71
CA ARG A 105 13.47 17.56 1.46
C ARG A 105 12.50 18.03 0.40
N ARG A 106 12.47 17.35 -0.73
CA ARG A 106 11.55 17.65 -1.83
C ARG A 106 10.09 17.44 -1.46
N ALA A 107 9.78 16.39 -0.71
CA ALA A 107 8.43 16.16 -0.22
C ALA A 107 7.97 17.27 0.73
N ALA A 108 8.85 17.72 1.64
CA ALA A 108 8.57 18.83 2.56
C ALA A 108 8.20 20.12 1.80
N THR A 109 8.79 20.38 0.63
CA THR A 109 8.40 21.52 -0.23
C THR A 109 7.14 21.29 -1.06
N GLY A 110 6.49 20.12 -0.91
CA GLY A 110 5.23 19.80 -1.60
C GLY A 110 5.40 19.12 -2.95
N GLU A 111 6.61 18.73 -3.34
CA GLU A 111 6.84 17.97 -4.55
C GLU A 111 6.30 16.54 -4.42
N ARG A 112 5.86 15.98 -5.54
CA ARG A 112 5.53 14.55 -5.64
C ARG A 112 6.75 13.75 -6.06
N ILE A 113 7.07 12.71 -5.27
CA ILE A 113 8.26 11.89 -5.46
C ILE A 113 7.86 10.50 -5.91
N VAL A 114 7.96 10.25 -7.21
CA VAL A 114 7.68 8.94 -7.81
C VAL A 114 8.76 8.63 -8.84
N ASP A 115 9.24 7.39 -8.83
CA ASP A 115 10.15 6.92 -9.87
C ASP A 115 9.43 6.85 -11.21
N ALA A 116 10.06 7.37 -12.28
CA ALA A 116 9.44 7.48 -13.60
C ALA A 116 9.10 6.12 -14.23
N GLU A 117 9.95 5.11 -14.05
CA GLU A 117 9.70 3.76 -14.57
C GLU A 117 8.53 3.11 -13.84
N LEU A 118 8.48 3.29 -12.53
CA LEU A 118 7.38 2.78 -11.70
C LEU A 118 6.06 3.49 -12.02
N ALA A 119 6.11 4.81 -12.26
CA ALA A 119 4.93 5.57 -12.69
C ALA A 119 4.42 5.09 -14.05
N ALA A 120 5.31 4.87 -15.02
CA ALA A 120 4.96 4.36 -16.35
C ALA A 120 4.35 2.94 -16.26
N ALA A 121 4.92 2.05 -15.45
CA ALA A 121 4.39 0.71 -15.22
C ALA A 121 3.01 0.75 -14.54
N ALA A 122 2.79 1.66 -13.59
CA ALA A 122 1.50 1.83 -12.92
C ALA A 122 0.39 2.33 -13.87
N LEU A 123 0.75 3.11 -14.88
CA LEU A 123 -0.18 3.55 -15.91
C LEU A 123 -0.57 2.42 -16.88
N GLN A 124 0.34 1.51 -17.15
CA GLN A 124 0.09 0.35 -18.02
C GLN A 124 -0.76 -0.73 -17.33
N ASP A 125 -0.61 -0.88 -16.02
CA ASP A 125 -1.36 -1.87 -15.19
C ASP A 125 -2.75 -1.32 -14.72
N ALA A 126 -3.22 -0.22 -15.29
CA ALA A 126 -4.29 0.61 -14.72
C ALA A 126 -5.69 -0.01 -14.71
N GLU A 127 -5.97 -1.06 -15.47
CA GLU A 127 -7.30 -1.65 -15.52
C GLU A 127 -7.35 -3.07 -14.94
N SER A 128 -8.05 -3.21 -13.81
CA SER A 128 -8.39 -4.54 -13.29
C SER A 128 -9.30 -5.26 -14.30
N PRO A 129 -8.95 -6.47 -14.77
CA PRO A 129 -9.84 -7.25 -15.61
C PRO A 129 -11.06 -7.77 -14.83
N LEU A 130 -11.00 -7.66 -13.49
CA LEU A 130 -12.05 -8.13 -12.59
C LEU A 130 -13.13 -7.07 -12.40
N THR A 131 -14.38 -7.46 -12.54
CA THR A 131 -15.52 -6.64 -12.14
C THR A 131 -15.56 -6.44 -10.62
N PRO A 132 -16.28 -5.43 -10.11
CA PRO A 132 -16.43 -5.22 -8.65
C PRO A 132 -16.93 -6.48 -7.93
N ARG A 133 -17.86 -7.22 -8.56
CA ARG A 133 -18.45 -8.43 -7.95
C ARG A 133 -17.49 -9.62 -7.97
N GLU A 134 -16.68 -9.78 -9.01
CA GLU A 134 -15.62 -10.78 -9.05
C GLU A 134 -14.54 -10.51 -8.00
N ARG A 135 -14.19 -9.25 -7.77
CA ARG A 135 -13.26 -8.85 -6.70
C ARG A 135 -13.79 -9.21 -5.33
N GLU A 136 -15.03 -8.82 -5.03
CA GLU A 136 -15.68 -9.09 -3.76
C GLU A 136 -15.75 -10.59 -3.44
N VAL A 137 -16.09 -11.41 -4.43
CA VAL A 137 -16.16 -12.86 -4.28
C VAL A 137 -14.76 -13.48 -4.11
N LEU A 138 -13.78 -13.00 -4.87
CA LEU A 138 -12.41 -13.48 -4.79
C LEU A 138 -11.78 -13.14 -3.44
N GLU A 139 -12.02 -11.96 -2.92
CA GLU A 139 -11.55 -11.51 -1.61
C GLU A 139 -12.22 -12.28 -0.46
N ALA A 140 -13.52 -12.53 -0.56
CA ALA A 140 -14.23 -13.37 0.41
C ALA A 140 -13.69 -14.80 0.48
N GLY A 141 -13.08 -15.29 -0.60
CA GLY A 141 -12.44 -16.60 -0.70
C GLY A 141 -10.95 -16.65 -0.31
N ALA A 142 -10.33 -15.52 0.04
CA ALA A 142 -8.89 -15.40 0.31
C ALA A 142 -8.37 -16.36 1.39
N GLY A 143 -9.12 -16.53 2.48
CA GLY A 143 -8.77 -17.39 3.61
C GLY A 143 -9.05 -18.89 3.40
N GLY A 144 -9.40 -19.32 2.18
CA GLY A 144 -9.76 -20.72 1.93
C GLY A 144 -11.20 -21.08 2.26
N SER A 145 -12.04 -20.11 2.65
CA SER A 145 -13.45 -20.31 2.99
C SER A 145 -14.20 -21.11 1.91
N PRO A 146 -14.98 -22.13 2.28
CA PRO A 146 -15.77 -22.88 1.32
C PRO A 146 -16.86 -22.02 0.68
N VAL A 147 -17.29 -22.37 -0.51
CA VAL A 147 -18.33 -21.65 -1.26
C VAL A 147 -19.63 -21.53 -0.45
N SER A 148 -19.95 -22.55 0.35
CA SER A 148 -21.11 -22.58 1.23
C SER A 148 -21.10 -21.51 2.34
N GLU A 149 -19.93 -21.00 2.72
CA GLU A 149 -19.77 -19.89 3.66
C GLU A 149 -19.74 -18.52 2.96
N ILE A 150 -19.13 -18.46 1.76
CA ILE A 150 -19.04 -17.23 0.97
C ILE A 150 -20.45 -16.80 0.49
N ALA A 151 -21.24 -17.75 0.01
CA ALA A 151 -22.55 -17.50 -0.59
C ALA A 151 -23.50 -16.71 0.33
N PRO A 152 -23.77 -17.13 1.59
CA PRO A 152 -24.63 -16.38 2.49
C PRO A 152 -24.03 -15.03 2.90
N ARG A 153 -22.71 -14.94 3.07
CA ARG A 153 -22.02 -13.67 3.41
C ARG A 153 -22.23 -12.58 2.37
N LEU A 154 -22.29 -12.98 1.10
CA LEU A 154 -22.44 -12.05 -0.04
C LEU A 154 -23.86 -12.00 -0.57
N HIS A 155 -24.82 -12.66 0.09
CA HIS A 155 -26.21 -12.80 -0.36
C HIS A 155 -26.33 -13.35 -1.80
N LEU A 156 -25.55 -14.41 -2.09
CA LEU A 156 -25.50 -15.08 -3.39
C LEU A 156 -25.86 -16.57 -3.26
N SER A 157 -26.21 -17.19 -4.40
CA SER A 157 -26.27 -18.65 -4.46
C SER A 157 -24.85 -19.21 -4.60
N GLU A 158 -24.64 -20.46 -4.13
CA GLU A 158 -23.35 -21.16 -4.31
C GLU A 158 -22.94 -21.28 -5.79
N GLY A 159 -23.92 -21.50 -6.68
CA GLY A 159 -23.68 -21.56 -8.13
C GLY A 159 -23.14 -20.22 -8.66
N THR A 160 -23.70 -19.11 -8.20
CA THR A 160 -23.25 -17.76 -8.57
C THR A 160 -21.84 -17.50 -8.07
N VAL A 161 -21.50 -17.90 -6.82
CA VAL A 161 -20.14 -17.77 -6.27
C VAL A 161 -19.15 -18.59 -7.10
N ARG A 162 -19.48 -19.84 -7.44
CA ARG A 162 -18.61 -20.69 -8.30
C ARG A 162 -18.36 -20.04 -9.67
N ASN A 163 -19.38 -19.45 -10.28
CA ASN A 163 -19.26 -18.77 -11.56
C ASN A 163 -18.31 -17.56 -11.46
N TYR A 164 -18.49 -16.70 -10.45
CA TYR A 164 -17.59 -15.55 -10.25
C TYR A 164 -16.14 -15.98 -9.99
N LEU A 165 -15.92 -17.00 -9.15
CA LEU A 165 -14.57 -17.54 -8.91
C LEU A 165 -13.95 -18.11 -10.20
N SER A 166 -14.70 -18.88 -10.99
CA SER A 166 -14.23 -19.43 -12.25
C SER A 166 -13.84 -18.33 -13.24
N THR A 167 -14.68 -17.30 -13.36
CA THR A 167 -14.39 -16.15 -14.25
C THR A 167 -13.17 -15.37 -13.76
N ALA A 168 -13.05 -15.13 -12.46
CA ALA A 168 -11.89 -14.45 -11.87
C ALA A 168 -10.59 -15.25 -12.09
N ILE A 169 -10.62 -16.58 -11.92
CA ILE A 169 -9.48 -17.46 -12.21
C ILE A 169 -9.07 -17.33 -13.68
N GLY A 170 -10.03 -17.38 -14.62
CA GLY A 170 -9.76 -17.23 -16.05
C GLY A 170 -9.17 -15.85 -16.39
N LYS A 171 -9.75 -14.77 -15.88
CA LYS A 171 -9.29 -13.40 -16.12
C LYS A 171 -7.91 -13.10 -15.55
N THR A 172 -7.56 -13.72 -14.44
CA THR A 172 -6.22 -13.58 -13.82
C THR A 172 -5.16 -14.49 -14.42
N GLY A 173 -5.56 -15.46 -15.27
CA GLY A 173 -4.67 -16.49 -15.80
C GLY A 173 -4.17 -17.48 -14.74
N ALA A 174 -4.84 -17.57 -13.60
CA ALA A 174 -4.47 -18.41 -12.47
C ALA A 174 -4.93 -19.86 -12.68
N ARG A 175 -4.29 -20.80 -11.96
CA ARG A 175 -4.66 -22.22 -11.94
C ARG A 175 -5.75 -22.56 -10.93
N ASN A 176 -5.92 -21.72 -9.92
CA ASN A 176 -6.89 -21.88 -8.85
C ASN A 176 -7.21 -20.54 -8.18
N ARG A 177 -8.22 -20.54 -7.27
CA ARG A 177 -8.68 -19.32 -6.59
C ARG A 177 -7.63 -18.66 -5.70
N THR A 178 -6.78 -19.46 -5.05
CA THR A 178 -5.72 -18.93 -4.18
C THR A 178 -4.67 -18.20 -4.99
N GLU A 179 -4.28 -18.76 -6.13
CA GLU A 179 -3.37 -18.10 -7.06
C GLU A 179 -4.01 -16.87 -7.71
N ALA A 180 -5.29 -16.93 -8.06
CA ALA A 180 -6.05 -15.79 -8.58
C ALA A 180 -6.08 -14.62 -7.58
N TRP A 181 -6.35 -14.91 -6.32
CA TRP A 181 -6.31 -13.92 -5.25
C TRP A 181 -4.92 -13.30 -5.08
N ARG A 182 -3.87 -14.14 -5.05
CA ARG A 182 -2.49 -13.66 -4.95
C ARG A 182 -2.11 -12.74 -6.11
N ILE A 183 -2.40 -13.15 -7.36
CA ILE A 183 -2.12 -12.34 -8.56
C ILE A 183 -2.90 -11.02 -8.52
N ALA A 184 -4.21 -11.09 -8.19
CA ALA A 184 -5.05 -9.91 -8.12
C ALA A 184 -4.55 -8.90 -7.06
N ARG A 185 -4.11 -9.41 -5.92
CA ARG A 185 -3.54 -8.58 -4.86
C ARG A 185 -2.17 -8.00 -5.23
N GLU A 186 -1.30 -8.82 -5.86
CA GLU A 186 0.01 -8.37 -6.35
C GLU A 186 -0.10 -7.28 -7.42
N ARG A 187 -1.16 -7.33 -8.23
CA ARG A 187 -1.44 -6.33 -9.28
C ARG A 187 -2.35 -5.18 -8.81
N GLY A 188 -2.79 -5.18 -7.54
CA GLY A 188 -3.67 -4.16 -6.98
C GLY A 188 -5.06 -4.12 -7.61
N TRP A 189 -5.55 -5.27 -8.04
CA TRP A 189 -6.92 -5.44 -8.53
C TRP A 189 -7.93 -5.71 -7.40
N LEU A 190 -7.40 -6.03 -6.19
CA LEU A 190 -8.12 -6.21 -4.92
C LEU A 190 -7.69 -5.15 -3.92
#